data_46d1752746617647b2834bc69b81e84a
#
_entry.id   46d1752746617647b2834bc69b81e84a
#
_cell.length_a   1.000
_cell.length_b   1.000
_cell.length_c   1.000
_cell.angle_alpha   90.00
_cell.angle_beta   90.00
_cell.angle_gamma   90.00
#
_symmetry.space_group_name_H-M   'P 1'
#
loop_
_entity.id
_entity.type
_entity.pdbx_description
1 polymer ?
#
loop_
_entity_poly.entity_id
_entity_poly.type
_entity_poly.pdbx_seq_one_letter_code
_entity_poly.pdbx_strand_id
1 'polypeptide(L)'
;MQHPVFGGYKHMFFNVEDNVLKAIAPAKYADFLKAQGRSDQMENALEAFNYLTRLVESGEAQLISDINSKEMIEQNPYQSHLTGMFYKGKQGKPLAVVVPGGGFISNVTDCEGYPVAMKLHKLGYSVLVISYPIGKQLGETEHE
;
A
#
# COMPACT_ATOMS: atom_id res chain seq x y z
N MET A 1 1.56 3.49 -14.47
CA MET A 1 0.21 2.90 -14.47
C MET A 1 -0.79 4.03 -14.31
N GLN A 2 -1.70 4.20 -15.26
CA GLN A 2 -2.85 5.09 -15.10
C GLN A 2 -4.07 4.22 -14.82
N HIS A 3 -4.22 3.75 -13.58
CA HIS A 3 -5.45 3.10 -13.18
C HIS A 3 -6.49 4.17 -12.88
N PRO A 4 -7.73 4.10 -13.43
CA PRO A 4 -8.74 5.16 -13.27
C PRO A 4 -9.07 5.46 -11.80
N VAL A 5 -8.98 4.47 -10.91
CA VAL A 5 -9.25 4.63 -9.47
C VAL A 5 -8.00 4.99 -8.67
N PHE A 6 -6.81 4.52 -9.06
CA PHE A 6 -5.59 4.61 -8.25
C PHE A 6 -4.46 5.43 -8.87
N GLY A 7 -4.66 6.03 -10.06
CA GLY A 7 -3.60 6.67 -10.84
C GLY A 7 -2.83 7.80 -10.16
N GLY A 8 -3.45 8.48 -9.18
CA GLY A 8 -2.82 9.53 -8.37
C GLY A 8 -2.06 9.04 -7.14
N TYR A 9 -2.19 7.76 -6.78
CA TYR A 9 -1.73 7.22 -5.50
C TYR A 9 -0.72 6.07 -5.68
N LYS A 10 0.28 6.29 -6.51
CA LYS A 10 1.32 5.30 -6.81
C LYS A 10 2.01 4.74 -5.55
N HIS A 11 2.26 5.60 -4.57
CA HIS A 11 2.90 5.26 -3.31
C HIS A 11 2.11 4.26 -2.46
N MET A 12 0.80 4.15 -2.68
CA MET A 12 -0.02 3.15 -1.98
C MET A 12 0.29 1.72 -2.41
N PHE A 13 0.77 1.55 -3.64
CA PHE A 13 1.08 0.24 -4.19
C PHE A 13 2.58 -0.04 -4.13
N PHE A 14 3.38 1.00 -4.23
CA PHE A 14 4.82 0.90 -4.33
C PHE A 14 5.45 2.18 -3.78
N ASN A 15 5.58 2.26 -2.47
CA ASN A 15 6.39 3.29 -1.87
C ASN A 15 7.81 2.75 -1.70
N VAL A 16 8.70 3.11 -2.62
CA VAL A 16 10.12 2.80 -2.60
C VAL A 16 10.90 4.05 -2.96
N GLU A 17 12.12 4.15 -2.52
CA GLU A 17 12.99 5.27 -2.89
C GLU A 17 13.16 5.36 -4.42
N ASP A 18 13.23 6.59 -4.96
CA ASP A 18 13.27 6.86 -6.41
C ASP A 18 14.43 6.16 -7.14
N ASN A 19 15.56 5.95 -6.46
CA ASN A 19 16.71 5.22 -7.00
C ASN A 19 16.39 3.73 -7.19
N VAL A 20 15.58 3.14 -6.32
CA VAL A 20 15.13 1.75 -6.42
C VAL A 20 14.08 1.62 -7.51
N LEU A 21 13.13 2.57 -7.62
CA LEU A 21 12.13 2.62 -8.71
C LEU A 21 12.77 2.70 -10.10
N LYS A 22 13.87 3.47 -10.25
CA LYS A 22 14.62 3.55 -11.51
C LYS A 22 15.34 2.25 -11.85
N ALA A 23 15.70 1.45 -10.84
CA ALA A 23 16.34 0.14 -11.04
C ALA A 23 15.36 -0.99 -11.33
N ILE A 24 14.10 -0.86 -10.90
CA ILE A 24 13.06 -1.89 -11.04
C ILE A 24 11.97 -1.39 -11.98
N ALA A 25 12.18 -1.53 -13.31
CA ALA A 25 11.08 -1.41 -14.25
C ALA A 25 9.97 -2.45 -13.92
N PRO A 26 8.67 -2.14 -14.10
CA PRO A 26 7.57 -3.06 -13.74
C PRO A 26 7.69 -4.49 -14.28
N ALA A 27 8.25 -4.64 -15.50
CA ALA A 27 8.58 -5.95 -16.06
C ALA A 27 9.67 -6.68 -15.27
N LYS A 28 10.62 -5.96 -14.67
CA LYS A 28 11.71 -6.54 -13.87
C LYS A 28 11.27 -6.97 -12.47
N TYR A 29 10.21 -6.36 -11.92
CA TYR A 29 9.70 -6.78 -10.60
C TYR A 29 9.06 -8.17 -10.65
N ALA A 30 8.27 -8.45 -11.67
CA ALA A 30 7.71 -9.79 -11.90
C ALA A 30 8.83 -10.82 -12.11
N ASP A 31 9.86 -10.48 -12.89
CA ASP A 31 11.03 -11.33 -13.12
C ASP A 31 11.84 -11.55 -11.83
N PHE A 32 11.99 -10.51 -11.03
CA PHE A 32 12.66 -10.58 -9.72
C PHE A 32 11.92 -11.52 -8.76
N LEU A 33 10.60 -11.38 -8.61
CA LEU A 33 9.80 -12.27 -7.78
C LEU A 33 9.85 -13.72 -8.29
N LYS A 34 9.79 -13.90 -9.60
CA LYS A 34 9.88 -15.21 -10.25
C LYS A 34 11.24 -15.86 -10.04
N ALA A 35 12.33 -15.10 -10.17
CA ALA A 35 13.69 -15.59 -9.91
C ALA A 35 13.92 -16.00 -8.45
N GLN A 36 13.16 -15.41 -7.51
CA GLN A 36 13.18 -15.78 -6.11
C GLN A 36 12.20 -16.92 -5.74
N GLY A 37 11.54 -17.53 -6.71
CA GLY A 37 10.53 -18.56 -6.45
C GLY A 37 9.25 -18.02 -5.79
N ARG A 38 8.98 -16.71 -5.91
CA ARG A 38 7.86 -16.01 -5.25
C ARG A 38 6.73 -15.68 -6.24
N SER A 39 6.53 -16.51 -7.25
CA SER A 39 5.47 -16.31 -8.25
C SER A 39 4.06 -16.32 -7.65
N ASP A 40 3.86 -17.10 -6.58
CA ASP A 40 2.61 -17.15 -5.81
C ASP A 40 2.25 -15.80 -5.17
N GLN A 41 3.24 -15.01 -4.78
CA GLN A 41 3.00 -13.67 -4.24
C GLN A 41 2.45 -12.71 -5.29
N MET A 42 2.88 -12.83 -6.54
CA MET A 42 2.35 -12.03 -7.63
C MET A 42 0.89 -12.40 -7.94
N GLU A 43 0.55 -13.68 -7.93
CA GLU A 43 -0.84 -14.14 -8.13
C GLU A 43 -1.74 -13.65 -7.00
N ASN A 44 -1.30 -13.78 -5.75
CA ASN A 44 -2.02 -13.27 -4.58
C ASN A 44 -2.20 -11.75 -4.63
N ALA A 45 -1.18 -11.00 -5.07
CA ALA A 45 -1.27 -9.55 -5.23
C ALA A 45 -2.30 -9.18 -6.30
N LEU A 46 -2.28 -9.84 -7.45
CA LEU A 46 -3.24 -9.61 -8.54
C LEU A 46 -4.68 -9.92 -8.10
N GLU A 47 -4.89 -11.02 -7.38
CA GLU A 47 -6.21 -11.34 -6.82
C GLU A 47 -6.68 -10.25 -5.86
N ALA A 48 -5.79 -9.79 -4.97
CA ALA A 48 -6.10 -8.76 -3.99
C ALA A 48 -6.40 -7.40 -4.66
N PHE A 49 -5.68 -7.03 -5.72
CA PHE A 49 -5.97 -5.82 -6.49
C PHE A 49 -7.32 -5.88 -7.19
N ASN A 50 -7.63 -6.99 -7.84
CA ASN A 50 -8.93 -7.19 -8.50
C ASN A 50 -10.07 -7.16 -7.47
N TYR A 51 -9.82 -7.72 -6.28
CA TYR A 51 -10.77 -7.68 -5.18
C TYR A 51 -11.00 -6.27 -4.66
N LEU A 52 -9.91 -5.53 -4.38
CA LEU A 52 -9.96 -4.15 -3.92
C LEU A 52 -10.65 -3.22 -4.94
N THR A 53 -10.33 -3.37 -6.24
CA THR A 53 -10.97 -2.58 -7.30
C THR A 53 -12.49 -2.71 -7.25
N ARG A 54 -13.00 -3.94 -7.14
CA ARG A 54 -14.46 -4.17 -7.02
C ARG A 54 -15.06 -3.53 -5.79
N LEU A 55 -14.38 -3.58 -4.64
CA LEU A 55 -14.87 -2.97 -3.41
C LEU A 55 -14.87 -1.44 -3.49
N VAL A 56 -13.90 -0.83 -4.16
CA VAL A 56 -13.88 0.62 -4.37
C VAL A 56 -15.02 1.02 -5.30
N GLU A 57 -15.23 0.28 -6.39
CA GLU A 57 -16.33 0.53 -7.33
C GLU A 57 -17.72 0.38 -6.68
N SER A 58 -17.87 -0.56 -5.74
CA SER A 58 -19.13 -0.73 -4.98
C SER A 58 -19.28 0.21 -3.78
N GLY A 59 -18.25 1.00 -3.43
CA GLY A 59 -18.24 1.87 -2.25
C GLY A 59 -18.00 1.13 -0.92
N GLU A 60 -17.59 -0.13 -0.98
CA GLU A 60 -17.24 -0.94 0.20
C GLU A 60 -15.79 -0.77 0.65
N ALA A 61 -14.96 -0.15 -0.18
CA ALA A 61 -13.62 0.30 0.22
C ALA A 61 -13.40 1.75 -0.19
N GLN A 62 -12.60 2.47 0.61
CA GLN A 62 -12.27 3.87 0.35
C GLN A 62 -10.84 4.20 0.79
N LEU A 63 -10.24 5.15 0.06
CA LEU A 63 -8.97 5.74 0.42
C LEU A 63 -9.19 6.80 1.51
N ILE A 64 -8.34 6.78 2.53
CA ILE A 64 -8.19 7.82 3.56
C ILE A 64 -6.83 8.49 3.32
N SER A 65 -6.82 9.75 2.87
CA SER A 65 -5.61 10.50 2.54
C SER A 65 -5.31 11.64 3.51
N ASP A 66 -6.31 12.05 4.31
CA ASP A 66 -6.21 13.23 5.16
C ASP A 66 -5.89 12.83 6.61
N ILE A 67 -4.84 11.99 6.78
CA ILE A 67 -4.43 11.50 8.10
C ILE A 67 -3.56 12.55 8.81
N ASN A 68 -2.62 13.16 8.08
CA ASN A 68 -1.76 14.20 8.60
C ASN A 68 -2.32 15.60 8.38
N SER A 69 -2.03 16.53 9.29
CA SER A 69 -2.46 17.92 9.15
C SER A 69 -1.76 18.62 7.98
N LYS A 70 -2.36 19.69 7.48
CA LYS A 70 -1.76 20.51 6.41
C LYS A 70 -0.40 21.06 6.81
N GLU A 71 -0.25 21.48 8.06
CA GLU A 71 1.00 22.01 8.62
C GLU A 71 2.11 20.96 8.59
N MET A 72 1.80 19.71 8.90
CA MET A 72 2.77 18.61 8.83
C MET A 72 3.20 18.34 7.39
N ILE A 73 2.27 18.41 6.44
CA ILE A 73 2.54 18.20 5.01
C ILE A 73 3.36 19.38 4.45
N GLU A 74 3.08 20.61 4.87
CA GLU A 74 3.85 21.80 4.47
C GLU A 74 5.30 21.73 4.97
N GLN A 75 5.54 21.23 6.19
CA GLN A 75 6.87 21.04 6.75
C GLN A 75 7.63 19.90 6.06
N ASN A 76 6.95 18.82 5.74
CA ASN A 76 7.50 17.67 5.02
C ASN A 76 6.46 17.09 4.05
N PRO A 77 6.57 17.39 2.73
CA PRO A 77 5.60 16.91 1.73
C PRO A 77 5.40 15.39 1.70
N TYR A 78 6.41 14.61 2.13
CA TYR A 78 6.29 13.15 2.21
C TYR A 78 5.28 12.68 3.28
N GLN A 79 4.86 13.55 4.19
CA GLN A 79 3.80 13.24 5.15
C GLN A 79 2.44 12.98 4.47
N SER A 80 2.26 13.44 3.22
CA SER A 80 1.11 13.08 2.38
C SER A 80 1.10 11.61 1.95
N HIS A 81 2.22 10.88 2.09
CA HIS A 81 2.30 9.45 1.83
C HIS A 81 1.69 8.59 2.94
N LEU A 82 1.39 9.17 4.12
CA LEU A 82 0.59 8.47 5.12
C LEU A 82 -0.85 8.41 4.65
N THR A 83 -1.25 7.24 4.20
CA THR A 83 -2.60 6.98 3.68
C THR A 83 -3.13 5.67 4.24
N GLY A 84 -4.44 5.50 4.20
CA GLY A 84 -5.10 4.27 4.60
C GLY A 84 -6.08 3.79 3.54
N MET A 85 -6.05 2.51 3.22
CA MET A 85 -7.11 1.87 2.44
C MET A 85 -8.05 1.15 3.40
N PHE A 86 -9.25 1.68 3.57
CA PHE A 86 -10.25 1.12 4.45
C PHE A 86 -11.21 0.19 3.69
N TYR A 87 -11.43 -0.99 4.24
CA TYR A 87 -12.40 -2.00 3.78
C TYR A 87 -13.53 -2.08 4.81
N LYS A 88 -14.75 -1.86 4.39
CA LYS A 88 -15.94 -1.90 5.24
C LYS A 88 -16.38 -3.33 5.49
N GLY A 89 -16.15 -3.82 6.70
CA GLY A 89 -16.55 -5.17 7.12
C GLY A 89 -17.99 -5.28 7.59
N LYS A 90 -18.33 -6.43 8.15
CA LYS A 90 -19.65 -6.71 8.73
C LYS A 90 -19.82 -6.02 10.08
N GLN A 91 -21.02 -5.56 10.37
CA GLN A 91 -21.36 -4.96 11.65
C GLN A 91 -21.05 -5.92 12.80
N GLY A 92 -20.49 -5.42 13.88
CA GLY A 92 -20.14 -6.18 15.08
C GLY A 92 -18.81 -6.94 15.01
N LYS A 93 -18.10 -6.89 13.87
CA LYS A 93 -16.74 -7.41 13.77
C LYS A 93 -15.73 -6.32 14.11
N PRO A 94 -14.60 -6.65 14.77
CA PRO A 94 -13.54 -5.68 15.09
C PRO A 94 -12.86 -5.13 13.84
N LEU A 95 -12.16 -4.01 14.01
CA LEU A 95 -11.24 -3.46 13.00
C LEU A 95 -9.90 -4.18 13.09
N ALA A 96 -9.41 -4.66 11.96
CA ALA A 96 -8.04 -5.12 11.79
C ALA A 96 -7.21 -4.01 11.12
N VAL A 97 -6.05 -3.70 11.69
CA VAL A 97 -5.08 -2.77 11.08
C VAL A 97 -3.93 -3.59 10.52
N VAL A 98 -3.65 -3.41 9.23
CA VAL A 98 -2.56 -4.06 8.52
C VAL A 98 -1.50 -3.03 8.21
N VAL A 99 -0.30 -3.22 8.77
CA VAL A 99 0.87 -2.37 8.55
C VAL A 99 1.91 -3.22 7.83
N PRO A 100 2.09 -3.05 6.51
CA PRO A 100 3.07 -3.82 5.75
C PRO A 100 4.49 -3.53 6.19
N GLY A 101 5.37 -4.51 6.04
CA GLY A 101 6.80 -4.35 6.26
C GLY A 101 7.50 -3.68 5.09
N GLY A 102 8.85 -3.78 5.08
CA GLY A 102 9.71 -3.26 4.00
C GLY A 102 11.00 -2.66 4.50
N GLY A 103 11.32 -2.83 5.81
CA GLY A 103 12.59 -2.41 6.41
C GLY A 103 12.84 -0.90 6.37
N PHE A 104 11.80 -0.08 6.30
CA PHE A 104 11.85 1.38 6.08
C PHE A 104 12.49 1.81 4.75
N ILE A 105 12.83 0.87 3.87
CA ILE A 105 13.35 1.13 2.51
C ILE A 105 12.21 1.11 1.50
N SER A 106 11.18 0.34 1.79
CA SER A 106 9.98 0.21 0.97
C SER A 106 8.74 0.01 1.85
N ASN A 107 7.57 0.07 1.23
CA ASN A 107 6.30 -0.26 1.86
C ASN A 107 5.64 -1.33 0.97
N VAL A 108 5.66 -2.59 1.42
CA VAL A 108 5.30 -3.77 0.61
C VAL A 108 3.78 -4.03 0.72
N THR A 109 2.97 -3.02 0.40
CA THR A 109 1.51 -3.10 0.48
C THR A 109 0.92 -4.09 -0.52
N ASP A 110 1.54 -4.26 -1.66
CA ASP A 110 1.12 -5.15 -2.75
C ASP A 110 1.15 -6.63 -2.35
N CYS A 111 2.20 -7.06 -1.65
CA CYS A 111 2.38 -8.46 -1.27
C CYS A 111 1.98 -8.76 0.19
N GLU A 112 2.18 -7.82 1.11
CA GLU A 112 1.96 -8.03 2.55
C GLU A 112 0.72 -7.30 3.08
N GLY A 113 0.26 -6.25 2.40
CA GLY A 113 -0.89 -5.45 2.79
C GLY A 113 -2.20 -5.97 2.23
N TYR A 114 -2.41 -5.79 0.94
CA TYR A 114 -3.70 -6.07 0.28
C TYR A 114 -4.10 -7.54 0.26
N PRO A 115 -3.19 -8.53 0.08
CA PRO A 115 -3.57 -9.94 0.17
C PRO A 115 -4.04 -10.34 1.57
N VAL A 116 -3.41 -9.80 2.62
CA VAL A 116 -3.83 -10.02 4.01
C VAL A 116 -5.19 -9.34 4.27
N ALA A 117 -5.34 -8.09 3.82
CA ALA A 117 -6.59 -7.35 3.96
C ALA A 117 -7.76 -8.06 3.27
N MET A 118 -7.56 -8.57 2.06
CA MET A 118 -8.57 -9.35 1.35
C MET A 118 -9.02 -10.56 2.16
N LYS A 119 -8.08 -11.32 2.72
CA LYS A 119 -8.42 -12.53 3.53
C LYS A 119 -9.19 -12.15 4.79
N LEU A 120 -8.77 -11.13 5.52
CA LEU A 120 -9.45 -10.64 6.72
C LEU A 120 -10.85 -10.10 6.39
N HIS A 121 -10.98 -9.34 5.29
CA HIS A 121 -12.26 -8.80 4.86
C HIS A 121 -13.25 -9.92 4.45
N LYS A 122 -12.78 -10.97 3.75
CA LYS A 122 -13.58 -12.16 3.44
C LYS A 122 -14.09 -12.87 4.71
N LEU A 123 -13.37 -12.76 5.84
CA LEU A 123 -13.83 -13.24 7.15
C LEU A 123 -14.80 -12.28 7.86
N GLY A 124 -15.08 -11.13 7.25
CA GLY A 124 -16.03 -10.13 7.71
C GLY A 124 -15.45 -9.01 8.57
N TYR A 125 -14.13 -8.94 8.77
CA TYR A 125 -13.51 -7.84 9.49
C TYR A 125 -13.59 -6.54 8.68
N SER A 126 -13.74 -5.39 9.36
CA SER A 126 -13.29 -4.14 8.78
C SER A 126 -11.77 -4.13 8.76
N VAL A 127 -11.15 -3.64 7.69
CA VAL A 127 -9.69 -3.65 7.57
C VAL A 127 -9.19 -2.28 7.17
N LEU A 128 -8.11 -1.83 7.79
CA LEU A 128 -7.37 -0.62 7.42
C LEU A 128 -5.94 -1.03 7.05
N VAL A 129 -5.57 -0.88 5.80
CA VAL A 129 -4.18 -1.06 5.34
C VAL A 129 -3.50 0.29 5.36
N ILE A 130 -2.42 0.42 6.10
CA ILE A 130 -1.65 1.66 6.22
C ILE A 130 -0.49 1.66 5.22
N SER A 131 -0.37 2.75 4.44
CA SER A 131 0.84 3.11 3.72
C SER A 131 1.47 4.30 4.43
N TYR A 132 2.78 4.25 4.69
CA TYR A 132 3.49 5.24 5.51
C TYR A 132 4.75 5.76 4.80
N PRO A 133 5.24 6.97 5.15
CA PRO A 133 6.52 7.48 4.68
C PRO A 133 7.69 6.57 5.08
N ILE A 134 8.70 6.45 4.24
CA ILE A 134 9.84 5.55 4.41
C ILE A 134 11.17 6.31 4.36
N GLY A 135 12.22 5.80 5.03
CA GLY A 135 13.60 6.23 4.95
C GLY A 135 13.77 7.76 4.94
N LYS A 136 14.42 8.27 3.92
CA LYS A 136 14.67 9.72 3.73
C LYS A 136 13.39 10.58 3.73
N GLN A 137 12.24 10.00 3.44
CA GLN A 137 10.94 10.69 3.50
C GLN A 137 10.53 11.07 4.93
N LEU A 138 11.09 10.40 5.94
CA LEU A 138 10.86 10.72 7.36
C LEU A 138 11.69 11.92 7.85
N GLY A 139 12.55 12.48 7.01
CA GLY A 139 13.42 13.60 7.39
C GLY A 139 14.66 13.16 8.16
N GLU A 140 15.05 11.88 8.08
CA GLU A 140 16.35 11.45 8.61
C GLU A 140 17.45 12.17 7.84
N THR A 141 18.14 13.07 8.53
CA THR A 141 19.43 13.61 8.05
C THR A 141 20.40 12.44 7.94
N GLU A 142 21.15 12.40 6.82
CA GLU A 142 22.23 11.45 6.67
C GLU A 142 23.11 11.55 7.93
N HIS A 143 23.12 10.52 8.75
CA HIS A 143 24.13 10.36 9.77
C HIS A 143 25.42 10.04 9.02
N GLU A 144 26.31 11.04 8.94
CA GLU A 144 27.69 10.88 8.52
C GLU A 144 28.43 9.87 9.41
#